data_8483ea2d24e9f5912bd2391702ad871e
#
_entry.id   8483ea2d24e9f5912bd2391702ad871e
#
_cell.length_a   1.000
_cell.length_b   1.000
_cell.length_c   1.000
_cell.angle_alpha   90.00
_cell.angle_beta   90.00
_cell.angle_gamma   90.00
#
_symmetry.space_group_name_H-M   'P 1'
#
loop_
_entity.id
_entity.type
_entity.pdbx_description
1 polymer ?
#
loop_
_entity_poly.entity_id
_entity_poly.type
_entity_poly.pdbx_seq_one_letter_code
_entity_poly.pdbx_strand_id
1 'polypeptide(L)'
;GHKIGDTSFTETVTRRVVGKSGTFDETTGLLTYQVKLNPYGATLNNGTDMDLQDVMTVPSDLWADGSGNKRVTLEGISVFDAKLQADGTLEATTWRADLTCVAGNNVDTSTYYFKYSSDNSHQLKAWTKVPDSTPLVLVFHYRVNTEGLVKGNAFTFENTATLNGKWKNEQCNTSFTSSSGATAGIDFNSNRLTIVKYSGTPDKVLPGAKFSLEKYNATTGWKSEKTDIVTNTSGNVTLGSLDVNTF
;
A
#
# COMPACT_ATOMS: atom_id res chain seq x y z
N GLY A 1 9.41 -53.25 -33.05
CA GLY A 1 9.88 -52.09 -32.33
C GLY A 1 8.91 -50.94 -32.52
N HIS A 2 8.15 -50.60 -31.49
CA HIS A 2 7.34 -49.37 -31.50
C HIS A 2 8.26 -48.21 -31.18
N LYS A 3 8.39 -47.24 -32.11
CA LYS A 3 8.95 -45.93 -31.80
C LYS A 3 7.88 -45.12 -31.06
N ILE A 4 8.14 -44.86 -29.79
CA ILE A 4 7.43 -43.80 -29.06
C ILE A 4 8.01 -42.51 -29.59
N GLY A 5 7.17 -41.70 -30.27
CA GLY A 5 7.58 -40.40 -30.76
C GLY A 5 7.90 -39.48 -29.58
N ASP A 6 9.04 -38.82 -29.63
CA ASP A 6 9.40 -37.73 -28.70
C ASP A 6 8.40 -36.60 -28.91
N THR A 7 7.39 -36.54 -28.05
CA THR A 7 6.58 -35.34 -27.85
C THR A 7 7.29 -34.49 -26.82
N SER A 8 8.09 -33.54 -27.29
CA SER A 8 8.62 -32.49 -26.40
C SER A 8 7.48 -31.54 -26.08
N PHE A 9 7.00 -31.55 -24.84
CA PHE A 9 6.13 -30.51 -24.33
C PHE A 9 7.01 -29.33 -23.91
N THR A 10 6.93 -28.25 -24.66
CA THR A 10 7.50 -27.00 -24.23
C THR A 10 6.46 -26.26 -23.40
N GLU A 11 6.49 -26.41 -22.10
CA GLU A 11 5.69 -25.60 -21.19
C GLU A 11 6.36 -24.23 -21.05
N THR A 12 5.76 -23.21 -21.62
CA THR A 12 6.22 -21.84 -21.42
C THR A 12 5.75 -21.35 -20.05
N VAL A 13 6.57 -21.56 -19.04
CA VAL A 13 6.33 -20.97 -17.72
C VAL A 13 6.56 -19.48 -17.82
N THR A 14 5.47 -18.72 -17.92
CA THR A 14 5.55 -17.24 -17.87
C THR A 14 5.88 -16.82 -16.44
N ARG A 15 7.15 -16.54 -16.19
CA ARG A 15 7.61 -16.01 -14.90
C ARG A 15 7.15 -14.56 -14.78
N ARG A 16 6.19 -14.31 -13.90
CA ARG A 16 5.72 -12.96 -13.60
C ARG A 16 6.81 -12.20 -12.85
N VAL A 17 7.28 -11.12 -13.45
CA VAL A 17 8.26 -10.20 -12.83
C VAL A 17 7.59 -9.22 -11.88
N VAL A 18 6.35 -8.85 -12.17
CA VAL A 18 5.55 -7.92 -11.37
C VAL A 18 4.21 -8.56 -11.02
N GLY A 19 3.94 -8.66 -9.73
CA GLY A 19 2.63 -9.05 -9.18
C GLY A 19 2.05 -7.92 -8.34
N LYS A 20 0.72 -7.89 -8.19
CA LYS A 20 0.05 -6.86 -7.39
C LYS A 20 -1.23 -7.39 -6.78
N SER A 21 -1.49 -6.96 -5.55
CA SER A 21 -2.75 -7.17 -4.85
C SER A 21 -3.12 -5.92 -4.07
N GLY A 22 -4.42 -5.71 -3.83
CA GLY A 22 -4.92 -4.55 -3.12
C GLY A 22 -6.01 -4.92 -2.13
N THR A 23 -6.11 -4.13 -1.06
CA THR A 23 -7.15 -4.21 -0.04
C THR A 23 -7.59 -2.81 0.35
N PHE A 24 -8.88 -2.66 0.67
CA PHE A 24 -9.43 -1.41 1.18
C PHE A 24 -10.15 -1.66 2.51
N ASP A 25 -9.81 -0.87 3.50
CA ASP A 25 -10.50 -0.81 4.79
C ASP A 25 -11.30 0.48 4.86
N GLU A 26 -12.61 0.38 4.70
CA GLU A 26 -13.52 1.54 4.73
C GLU A 26 -13.54 2.23 6.10
N THR A 27 -13.32 1.48 7.19
CA THR A 27 -13.31 2.04 8.55
C THR A 27 -12.17 3.02 8.76
N THR A 28 -11.01 2.73 8.21
CA THR A 28 -9.81 3.57 8.33
C THR A 28 -9.55 4.45 7.10
N GLY A 29 -10.22 4.17 5.97
CA GLY A 29 -9.93 4.80 4.69
C GLY A 29 -8.60 4.36 4.07
N LEU A 30 -7.98 3.30 4.58
CA LEU A 30 -6.71 2.78 4.05
C LEU A 30 -6.96 1.91 2.83
N LEU A 31 -6.40 2.35 1.70
CA LEU A 31 -6.26 1.57 0.48
C LEU A 31 -4.80 1.14 0.36
N THR A 32 -4.55 -0.14 0.50
CA THR A 32 -3.19 -0.69 0.52
C THR A 32 -2.96 -1.55 -0.70
N TYR A 33 -1.87 -1.30 -1.42
CA TYR A 33 -1.41 -2.18 -2.50
C TYR A 33 -0.06 -2.78 -2.16
N GLN A 34 0.06 -4.09 -2.36
CA GLN A 34 1.33 -4.80 -2.35
C GLN A 34 1.80 -5.02 -3.79
N VAL A 35 2.99 -4.53 -4.10
CA VAL A 35 3.65 -4.74 -5.39
C VAL A 35 4.80 -5.72 -5.16
N LYS A 36 4.71 -6.89 -5.78
CA LYS A 36 5.67 -7.99 -5.68
C LYS A 36 6.58 -7.96 -6.91
N LEU A 37 7.87 -7.81 -6.70
CA LEU A 37 8.84 -7.59 -7.76
C LEU A 37 9.90 -8.68 -7.82
N ASN A 38 10.22 -9.09 -9.04
CA ASN A 38 11.36 -9.94 -9.39
C ASN A 38 11.53 -11.17 -8.47
N PRO A 39 10.53 -12.05 -8.36
CA PRO A 39 10.51 -13.14 -7.36
C PRO A 39 11.69 -14.11 -7.48
N TYR A 40 12.35 -14.17 -8.63
CA TYR A 40 13.49 -15.04 -8.89
C TYR A 40 14.85 -14.36 -8.73
N GLY A 41 14.89 -13.07 -8.39
CA GLY A 41 16.14 -12.31 -8.29
C GLY A 41 16.91 -12.24 -9.61
N ALA A 42 16.21 -12.28 -10.74
CA ALA A 42 16.84 -12.25 -12.05
C ALA A 42 17.49 -10.89 -12.32
N THR A 43 18.63 -10.87 -13.00
CA THR A 43 19.20 -9.64 -13.52
C THR A 43 18.38 -9.15 -14.70
N LEU A 44 17.64 -8.06 -14.50
CA LEU A 44 16.68 -7.52 -15.47
C LEU A 44 17.19 -6.28 -16.18
N ASN A 45 18.14 -5.56 -15.55
CA ASN A 45 18.65 -4.26 -16.02
C ASN A 45 20.17 -4.13 -15.88
N ASN A 46 20.91 -5.21 -16.13
CA ASN A 46 22.38 -5.26 -16.09
C ASN A 46 23.00 -4.74 -14.78
N GLY A 47 22.31 -4.99 -13.64
CA GLY A 47 22.76 -4.56 -12.32
C GLY A 47 22.49 -3.08 -11.99
N THR A 48 21.80 -2.36 -12.87
CA THR A 48 21.42 -0.96 -12.64
C THR A 48 20.02 -0.89 -12.06
N ASP A 49 19.79 0.06 -11.16
CA ASP A 49 18.47 0.31 -10.58
C ASP A 49 17.39 0.51 -11.65
N MET A 50 16.19 0.06 -11.35
CA MET A 50 15.05 0.07 -12.25
C MET A 50 14.01 1.09 -11.82
N ASP A 51 13.38 1.74 -12.80
CA ASP A 51 12.25 2.63 -12.57
C ASP A 51 10.98 1.81 -12.28
N LEU A 52 10.30 2.08 -11.17
CA LEU A 52 8.98 1.57 -10.85
C LEU A 52 7.97 2.70 -10.94
N GLN A 53 6.96 2.50 -11.77
CA GLN A 53 5.81 3.39 -11.90
C GLN A 53 4.56 2.67 -11.41
N ASP A 54 3.79 3.33 -10.55
CA ASP A 54 2.46 2.89 -10.11
C ASP A 54 1.41 3.86 -10.61
N VAL A 55 0.38 3.37 -11.30
CA VAL A 55 -0.69 4.19 -11.86
C VAL A 55 -2.01 3.67 -11.35
N MET A 56 -2.68 4.48 -10.55
CA MET A 56 -4.02 4.22 -10.05
C MET A 56 -5.03 5.12 -10.76
N THR A 57 -6.06 4.52 -11.34
CA THR A 57 -7.25 5.23 -11.81
C THR A 57 -8.26 5.27 -10.68
N VAL A 58 -8.61 6.48 -10.27
CA VAL A 58 -9.59 6.74 -9.21
C VAL A 58 -10.95 6.93 -9.86
N PRO A 59 -12.04 6.31 -9.33
CA PRO A 59 -13.39 6.58 -9.81
C PRO A 59 -13.70 8.08 -9.81
N SER A 60 -14.38 8.56 -10.84
CA SER A 60 -14.66 10.00 -11.01
C SER A 60 -15.34 10.64 -9.79
N ASP A 61 -16.24 9.90 -9.15
CA ASP A 61 -16.98 10.35 -7.95
C ASP A 61 -16.11 10.38 -6.69
N LEU A 62 -14.92 9.74 -6.73
CA LEU A 62 -13.91 9.78 -5.68
C LEU A 62 -12.72 10.68 -6.02
N TRP A 63 -12.70 11.31 -7.18
CA TRP A 63 -11.57 12.14 -7.61
C TRP A 63 -11.36 13.37 -6.75
N ALA A 64 -12.45 14.06 -6.43
CA ALA A 64 -12.43 15.22 -5.56
C ALA A 64 -13.73 15.32 -4.74
N ASP A 65 -13.66 16.02 -3.62
CA ASP A 65 -14.82 16.40 -2.82
C ASP A 65 -15.55 17.62 -3.43
N GLY A 66 -16.64 18.03 -2.78
CA GLY A 66 -17.43 19.19 -3.21
C GLY A 66 -16.66 20.53 -3.17
N SER A 67 -15.51 20.56 -2.50
CA SER A 67 -14.62 21.74 -2.42
C SER A 67 -13.43 21.64 -3.40
N GLY A 68 -13.34 20.56 -4.16
CA GLY A 68 -12.27 20.31 -5.13
C GLY A 68 -11.01 19.67 -4.56
N ASN A 69 -10.99 19.29 -3.27
CA ASN A 69 -9.85 18.60 -2.67
C ASN A 69 -9.81 17.14 -3.15
N LYS A 70 -8.62 16.63 -3.44
CA LYS A 70 -8.43 15.23 -3.80
C LYS A 70 -8.82 14.32 -2.65
N ARG A 71 -9.65 13.32 -2.95
CA ARG A 71 -10.09 12.34 -1.94
C ARG A 71 -9.08 11.22 -1.70
N VAL A 72 -8.16 10.99 -2.62
CA VAL A 72 -7.15 9.92 -2.52
C VAL A 72 -5.76 10.54 -2.49
N THR A 73 -4.96 10.15 -1.50
CA THR A 73 -3.57 10.62 -1.32
C THR A 73 -2.66 9.44 -1.07
N LEU A 74 -1.46 9.45 -1.66
CA LEU A 74 -0.41 8.48 -1.31
C LEU A 74 0.35 9.00 -0.09
N GLU A 75 0.24 8.28 1.04
CA GLU A 75 0.84 8.66 2.31
C GLU A 75 2.25 8.11 2.51
N GLY A 76 2.58 6.99 1.86
CA GLY A 76 3.89 6.38 2.00
C GLY A 76 4.06 5.12 1.16
N ILE A 77 5.31 4.71 1.02
CA ILE A 77 5.71 3.44 0.41
C ILE A 77 6.72 2.78 1.35
N SER A 78 6.39 1.57 1.83
CA SER A 78 7.29 0.74 2.61
C SER A 78 7.91 -0.33 1.73
N VAL A 79 9.19 -0.60 1.89
CA VAL A 79 9.96 -1.59 1.13
C VAL A 79 10.39 -2.73 2.03
N PHE A 80 10.19 -3.96 1.56
CA PHE A 80 10.57 -5.19 2.25
C PHE A 80 11.44 -6.05 1.33
N ASP A 81 12.47 -6.67 1.91
CA ASP A 81 13.10 -7.83 1.30
C ASP A 81 12.08 -8.95 1.21
N ALA A 82 12.20 -9.79 0.19
CA ALA A 82 11.22 -10.83 -0.05
C ALA A 82 11.87 -12.16 -0.44
N LYS A 83 11.14 -13.25 -0.22
CA LYS A 83 11.58 -14.59 -0.56
C LYS A 83 10.48 -15.35 -1.29
N LEU A 84 10.86 -16.01 -2.38
CA LEU A 84 9.98 -16.94 -3.09
C LEU A 84 9.77 -18.20 -2.24
N GLN A 85 8.52 -18.52 -1.98
CA GLN A 85 8.11 -19.73 -1.25
C GLN A 85 7.99 -20.93 -2.19
N ALA A 86 7.90 -22.12 -1.61
CA ALA A 86 7.78 -23.37 -2.37
C ALA A 86 6.47 -23.46 -3.19
N ASP A 87 5.42 -22.78 -2.77
CA ASP A 87 4.15 -22.68 -3.47
C ASP A 87 4.15 -21.65 -4.61
N GLY A 88 5.28 -20.98 -4.85
CA GLY A 88 5.42 -19.96 -5.89
C GLY A 88 5.00 -18.54 -5.46
N THR A 89 4.58 -18.33 -4.22
CA THR A 89 4.27 -17.00 -3.70
C THR A 89 5.54 -16.25 -3.32
N LEU A 90 5.57 -14.93 -3.54
CA LEU A 90 6.62 -14.05 -3.04
C LEU A 90 6.14 -13.43 -1.73
N GLU A 91 6.84 -13.71 -0.64
CA GLU A 91 6.51 -13.18 0.69
C GLU A 91 7.55 -12.17 1.18
N ALA A 92 7.07 -11.08 1.78
CA ALA A 92 7.92 -10.13 2.48
C ALA A 92 8.58 -10.80 3.69
N THR A 93 9.88 -10.55 3.91
CA THR A 93 10.64 -11.15 5.00
C THR A 93 11.12 -10.12 6.01
N THR A 94 11.83 -9.10 5.57
CA THR A 94 12.45 -8.09 6.43
C THR A 94 12.11 -6.70 5.94
N TRP A 95 11.65 -5.83 6.84
CA TRP A 95 11.51 -4.42 6.53
C TRP A 95 12.87 -3.82 6.15
N ARG A 96 12.88 -3.06 5.08
CA ARG A 96 14.07 -2.47 4.51
C ARG A 96 14.12 -0.96 4.73
N ALA A 97 13.06 -0.28 4.31
CA ALA A 97 12.93 1.16 4.43
C ALA A 97 11.48 1.62 4.23
N ASP A 98 11.18 2.80 4.75
CA ASP A 98 10.07 3.63 4.28
C ASP A 98 10.65 4.72 3.38
N LEU A 99 10.09 4.87 2.18
CA LEU A 99 10.58 5.84 1.22
C LEU A 99 10.14 7.25 1.60
N THR A 100 11.00 8.23 1.38
CA THR A 100 10.68 9.65 1.60
C THR A 100 10.03 10.25 0.36
N CYS A 101 8.88 10.92 0.54
CA CYS A 101 8.24 11.67 -0.53
C CYS A 101 9.03 12.95 -0.83
N VAL A 102 9.36 13.15 -2.11
CA VAL A 102 10.11 14.32 -2.57
C VAL A 102 9.30 15.11 -3.60
N ALA A 103 9.54 16.40 -3.68
CA ALA A 103 9.00 17.24 -4.75
C ALA A 103 9.81 17.04 -6.05
N GLY A 104 9.11 16.94 -7.18
CA GLY A 104 9.76 16.76 -8.47
C GLY A 104 9.97 15.29 -8.85
N ASN A 105 10.77 15.03 -9.88
CA ASN A 105 10.89 13.74 -10.54
C ASN A 105 12.27 13.07 -10.38
N ASN A 106 13.09 13.58 -9.47
CA ASN A 106 14.40 13.01 -9.22
C ASN A 106 14.35 12.02 -8.04
N VAL A 107 14.06 10.77 -8.33
CA VAL A 107 13.90 9.70 -7.34
C VAL A 107 15.03 8.68 -7.40
N ASP A 108 15.30 8.05 -6.27
CA ASP A 108 16.22 6.94 -6.10
C ASP A 108 15.54 5.78 -5.32
N THR A 109 16.29 4.83 -4.82
CA THR A 109 15.77 3.69 -4.05
C THR A 109 15.34 4.04 -2.63
N SER A 110 15.51 5.27 -2.19
CA SER A 110 15.09 5.77 -0.87
C SER A 110 13.97 6.79 -0.93
N THR A 111 13.59 7.22 -2.13
CA THR A 111 12.63 8.30 -2.36
C THR A 111 11.55 7.92 -3.36
N TYR A 112 10.42 8.60 -3.27
CA TYR A 112 9.36 8.55 -4.28
C TYR A 112 8.76 9.93 -4.49
N TYR A 113 8.11 10.13 -5.62
CA TYR A 113 7.18 11.24 -5.81
C TYR A 113 5.87 10.76 -6.41
N PHE A 114 4.82 11.55 -6.30
CA PHE A 114 3.57 11.28 -6.96
C PHE A 114 2.92 12.56 -7.49
N LYS A 115 2.05 12.41 -8.45
CA LYS A 115 1.22 13.52 -8.96
C LYS A 115 -0.13 13.02 -9.45
N TYR A 116 -1.08 13.94 -9.45
CA TYR A 116 -2.39 13.75 -10.05
C TYR A 116 -2.36 14.12 -11.53
N SER A 117 -3.12 13.41 -12.35
CA SER A 117 -3.35 13.81 -13.73
C SER A 117 -4.04 15.18 -13.78
N SER A 118 -3.67 15.98 -14.79
CA SER A 118 -4.30 17.28 -15.08
C SER A 118 -5.46 17.18 -16.05
N ASP A 119 -5.70 16.00 -16.60
CA ASP A 119 -6.77 15.68 -17.53
C ASP A 119 -7.90 14.89 -16.85
N ASN A 120 -8.91 14.50 -17.62
CA ASN A 120 -10.05 13.73 -17.12
C ASN A 120 -9.75 12.23 -16.93
N SER A 121 -8.48 11.81 -16.94
CA SER A 121 -8.11 10.41 -16.71
C SER A 121 -8.25 10.00 -15.24
N HIS A 122 -8.34 10.95 -14.31
CA HIS A 122 -8.46 10.74 -12.86
C HIS A 122 -7.39 9.80 -12.32
N GLN A 123 -6.15 9.97 -12.78
CA GLN A 123 -5.05 9.11 -12.38
C GLN A 123 -4.18 9.76 -11.30
N LEU A 124 -3.82 8.96 -10.31
CA LEU A 124 -2.72 9.22 -9.39
C LEU A 124 -1.55 8.34 -9.79
N LYS A 125 -0.42 8.96 -10.10
CA LYS A 125 0.80 8.28 -10.56
C LYS A 125 1.90 8.48 -9.53
N ALA A 126 2.60 7.40 -9.21
CA ALA A 126 3.76 7.42 -8.32
C ALA A 126 4.98 6.82 -9.01
N TRP A 127 6.17 7.30 -8.64
CA TRP A 127 7.45 6.83 -9.17
C TRP A 127 8.46 6.65 -8.06
N THR A 128 9.23 5.59 -8.15
CA THR A 128 10.41 5.32 -7.33
C THR A 128 11.41 4.49 -8.12
N LYS A 129 12.58 4.21 -7.55
CA LYS A 129 13.54 3.25 -8.07
C LYS A 129 13.65 2.05 -7.17
N VAL A 130 13.98 0.90 -7.76
CA VAL A 130 14.25 -0.34 -7.05
C VAL A 130 15.53 -0.97 -7.57
N PRO A 131 16.33 -1.65 -6.73
CA PRO A 131 17.54 -2.33 -7.16
C PRO A 131 17.22 -3.48 -8.12
N ASP A 132 18.12 -3.73 -9.08
CA ASP A 132 18.07 -4.92 -9.91
C ASP A 132 18.41 -6.18 -9.12
N SER A 133 18.08 -7.34 -9.66
CA SER A 133 18.44 -8.67 -9.15
C SER A 133 17.96 -8.95 -7.70
N THR A 134 16.97 -8.22 -7.21
CA THR A 134 16.50 -8.29 -5.83
C THR A 134 15.00 -8.57 -5.77
N PRO A 135 14.56 -9.68 -5.12
CA PRO A 135 13.16 -9.89 -4.81
C PRO A 135 12.68 -8.89 -3.75
N LEU A 136 11.62 -8.16 -4.05
CA LEU A 136 11.06 -7.13 -3.16
C LEU A 136 9.55 -7.20 -3.08
N VAL A 137 9.02 -6.76 -1.94
CA VAL A 137 7.62 -6.36 -1.78
C VAL A 137 7.59 -4.89 -1.39
N LEU A 138 6.92 -4.06 -2.19
CA LEU A 138 6.61 -2.68 -1.86
C LEU A 138 5.16 -2.57 -1.45
N VAL A 139 4.91 -1.86 -0.35
CA VAL A 139 3.57 -1.61 0.16
C VAL A 139 3.25 -0.13 -0.01
N PHE A 140 2.27 0.17 -0.86
CA PHE A 140 1.79 1.53 -1.11
C PHE A 140 0.61 1.82 -0.19
N HIS A 141 0.72 2.85 0.62
CA HIS A 141 -0.28 3.28 1.59
C HIS A 141 -1.03 4.50 1.07
N TYR A 142 -2.24 4.28 0.58
CA TYR A 142 -3.12 5.36 0.16
C TYR A 142 -4.17 5.66 1.22
N ARG A 143 -4.52 6.92 1.35
CA ARG A 143 -5.66 7.39 2.16
C ARG A 143 -6.80 7.77 1.24
N VAL A 144 -8.00 7.26 1.53
CA VAL A 144 -9.24 7.62 0.82
C VAL A 144 -10.17 8.34 1.78
N ASN A 145 -10.54 9.57 1.45
CA ASN A 145 -11.58 10.29 2.17
C ASN A 145 -12.95 9.86 1.65
N THR A 146 -13.70 9.13 2.48
CA THR A 146 -15.05 8.62 2.16
C THR A 146 -16.18 9.51 2.69
N GLU A 147 -15.86 10.64 3.30
CA GLU A 147 -16.84 11.55 3.88
C GLU A 147 -17.82 12.05 2.81
N GLY A 148 -19.12 12.01 3.15
CA GLY A 148 -20.19 12.48 2.28
C GLY A 148 -20.49 11.60 1.06
N LEU A 149 -19.91 10.41 0.95
CA LEU A 149 -20.28 9.46 -0.10
C LEU A 149 -21.70 8.94 0.12
N VAL A 150 -22.41 8.69 -1.00
CA VAL A 150 -23.75 8.14 -0.96
C VAL A 150 -23.71 6.67 -0.60
N LYS A 151 -24.50 6.26 0.40
CA LYS A 151 -24.63 4.85 0.80
C LYS A 151 -25.08 3.99 -0.38
N GLY A 152 -24.43 2.84 -0.54
CA GLY A 152 -24.74 1.85 -1.56
C GLY A 152 -24.04 2.10 -2.89
N ASN A 153 -23.35 3.23 -3.07
CA ASN A 153 -22.53 3.43 -4.25
C ASN A 153 -21.31 2.48 -4.22
N ALA A 154 -21.07 1.81 -5.33
CA ALA A 154 -19.92 0.94 -5.52
C ALA A 154 -18.80 1.70 -6.25
N PHE A 155 -17.58 1.52 -5.78
CA PHE A 155 -16.38 2.15 -6.33
C PHE A 155 -15.33 1.08 -6.62
N THR A 156 -14.59 1.25 -7.72
CA THR A 156 -13.49 0.37 -8.10
C THR A 156 -12.27 1.21 -8.45
N PHE A 157 -11.19 0.98 -7.72
CA PHE A 157 -9.87 1.48 -8.08
C PHE A 157 -9.20 0.49 -9.03
N GLU A 158 -8.67 1.00 -10.11
CA GLU A 158 -7.86 0.21 -11.05
C GLU A 158 -6.40 0.61 -10.87
N ASN A 159 -5.53 -0.36 -10.61
CA ASN A 159 -4.13 -0.04 -10.33
C ASN A 159 -3.17 -0.96 -11.08
N THR A 160 -2.15 -0.35 -11.72
CA THR A 160 -1.12 -1.04 -12.49
C THR A 160 0.27 -0.54 -12.09
N ALA A 161 1.14 -1.45 -11.71
CA ALA A 161 2.57 -1.18 -11.52
C ALA A 161 3.36 -1.61 -12.75
N THR A 162 4.28 -0.78 -13.20
CA THR A 162 5.15 -1.06 -14.35
C THR A 162 6.61 -0.89 -13.93
N LEU A 163 7.40 -1.94 -14.13
CA LEU A 163 8.82 -1.96 -13.85
C LEU A 163 9.61 -1.73 -15.13
N ASN A 164 10.46 -0.72 -15.12
CA ASN A 164 11.37 -0.32 -16.21
C ASN A 164 10.66 -0.11 -17.56
N GLY A 165 9.39 0.32 -17.54
CA GLY A 165 8.55 0.49 -18.72
C GLY A 165 8.21 -0.81 -19.48
N LYS A 166 8.64 -1.96 -18.99
CA LYS A 166 8.57 -3.24 -19.71
C LYS A 166 7.70 -4.27 -19.04
N TRP A 167 7.90 -4.51 -17.76
CA TRP A 167 7.15 -5.52 -17.01
C TRP A 167 6.04 -4.86 -16.21
N LYS A 168 4.84 -5.37 -16.31
CA LYS A 168 3.67 -4.87 -15.58
C LYS A 168 2.81 -6.01 -15.05
N ASN A 169 2.08 -5.77 -13.97
CA ASN A 169 1.07 -6.68 -13.48
C ASN A 169 -0.16 -6.69 -14.40
N GLU A 170 -0.98 -7.72 -14.26
CA GLU A 170 -2.37 -7.64 -14.69
C GLU A 170 -3.07 -6.55 -13.87
N GLN A 171 -4.08 -5.88 -14.47
CA GLN A 171 -4.82 -4.83 -13.77
C GLN A 171 -5.35 -5.35 -12.43
N CYS A 172 -4.99 -4.67 -11.35
CA CYS A 172 -5.45 -4.98 -10.00
C CYS A 172 -6.62 -4.08 -9.66
N ASN A 173 -7.80 -4.67 -9.50
CA ASN A 173 -9.02 -3.96 -9.13
C ASN A 173 -9.30 -4.14 -7.64
N THR A 174 -9.53 -3.04 -6.93
CA THR A 174 -9.95 -3.04 -5.54
C THR A 174 -11.26 -2.29 -5.42
N SER A 175 -12.30 -2.99 -4.97
CA SER A 175 -13.66 -2.45 -4.94
C SER A 175 -14.19 -2.37 -3.52
N PHE A 176 -15.04 -1.39 -3.28
CA PHE A 176 -15.87 -1.32 -2.07
C PHE A 176 -17.22 -0.72 -2.38
N THR A 177 -18.19 -0.99 -1.52
CA THR A 177 -19.51 -0.34 -1.56
C THR A 177 -19.63 0.51 -0.32
N SER A 178 -19.94 1.79 -0.49
CA SER A 178 -20.12 2.71 0.63
C SER A 178 -21.20 2.20 1.57
N SER A 179 -20.83 1.90 2.82
CA SER A 179 -21.72 1.27 3.80
C SER A 179 -22.54 2.28 4.56
N SER A 180 -22.13 3.54 4.60
CA SER A 180 -22.76 4.53 5.47
C SER A 180 -23.49 5.62 4.71
N GLY A 181 -24.80 5.65 4.87
CA GLY A 181 -25.56 6.90 4.86
C GLY A 181 -25.60 7.56 6.24
N ALA A 182 -24.95 6.97 7.22
CA ALA A 182 -24.66 7.57 8.51
C ALA A 182 -23.16 7.77 8.54
N THR A 183 -22.70 8.96 8.65
CA THR A 183 -21.47 9.41 9.25
C THR A 183 -20.68 8.35 10.05
N ALA A 184 -20.32 7.23 9.45
CA ALA A 184 -19.08 6.57 9.76
C ALA A 184 -18.02 7.20 8.85
N GLY A 185 -18.10 8.52 8.70
CA GLY A 185 -16.96 9.29 8.31
C GLY A 185 -15.88 8.93 9.29
N ILE A 186 -14.69 8.64 8.80
CA ILE A 186 -13.52 8.87 9.61
C ILE A 186 -13.70 10.34 10.01
N ASP A 187 -14.21 10.52 11.20
CA ASP A 187 -14.30 11.85 11.77
C ASP A 187 -12.85 12.24 12.03
N PHE A 188 -12.25 12.95 11.08
CA PHE A 188 -10.92 13.54 11.27
C PHE A 188 -10.91 14.55 12.44
N ASN A 189 -12.08 14.93 12.93
CA ASN A 189 -12.27 15.64 14.19
C ASN A 189 -12.43 14.69 15.39
N SER A 190 -12.65 13.39 15.19
CA SER A 190 -12.55 12.46 16.28
C SER A 190 -11.08 12.15 16.51
N ASN A 191 -10.53 12.68 17.53
CA ASN A 191 -9.22 12.47 18.13
C ASN A 191 -8.94 10.96 18.32
N ARG A 192 -8.88 10.19 17.23
CA ARG A 192 -8.70 8.74 17.24
C ARG A 192 -7.35 8.37 16.64
N LEU A 193 -6.63 7.52 17.35
CA LEU A 193 -5.41 6.87 16.87
C LEU A 193 -5.71 5.37 16.69
N THR A 194 -5.55 4.87 15.47
CA THR A 194 -5.61 3.42 15.21
C THR A 194 -4.20 2.89 15.04
N ILE A 195 -3.83 1.91 15.86
CA ILE A 195 -2.55 1.21 15.81
C ILE A 195 -2.79 -0.17 15.23
N VAL A 196 -2.06 -0.52 14.16
CA VAL A 196 -2.04 -1.87 13.61
C VAL A 196 -0.62 -2.42 13.79
N LYS A 197 -0.51 -3.56 14.47
CA LYS A 197 0.78 -4.22 14.69
C LYS A 197 0.93 -5.44 13.81
N TYR A 198 2.09 -5.53 13.17
CA TYR A 198 2.48 -6.66 12.33
C TYR A 198 3.62 -7.47 12.96
N SER A 199 3.62 -8.77 12.70
CA SER A 199 4.68 -9.69 13.11
C SER A 199 5.69 -9.89 11.97
N GLY A 200 6.55 -8.90 11.74
CA GLY A 200 7.64 -9.01 10.78
C GLY A 200 7.25 -8.89 9.30
N THR A 201 5.98 -9.04 8.94
CA THR A 201 5.48 -8.88 7.57
C THR A 201 4.14 -8.13 7.57
N PRO A 202 3.83 -7.33 6.52
CA PRO A 202 2.57 -6.57 6.43
C PRO A 202 1.32 -7.44 6.43
N ASP A 203 1.44 -8.70 6.02
CA ASP A 203 0.32 -9.64 5.90
C ASP A 203 0.02 -10.38 7.21
N LYS A 204 0.88 -10.25 8.20
CA LYS A 204 0.75 -10.98 9.46
C LYS A 204 0.53 -10.02 10.62
N VAL A 205 -0.73 -9.72 10.89
CA VAL A 205 -1.12 -8.95 12.07
C VAL A 205 -0.73 -9.66 13.36
N LEU A 206 -0.38 -8.89 14.39
CA LEU A 206 0.00 -9.39 15.70
C LEU A 206 -1.06 -9.04 16.75
N PRO A 207 -1.97 -9.98 17.06
CA PRO A 207 -2.88 -9.83 18.19
C PRO A 207 -2.15 -9.83 19.53
N GLY A 208 -2.72 -9.15 20.52
CA GLY A 208 -2.17 -9.14 21.88
C GLY A 208 -0.88 -8.31 22.05
N ALA A 209 -0.45 -7.57 21.05
CA ALA A 209 0.68 -6.65 21.21
C ALA A 209 0.30 -5.52 22.19
N LYS A 210 1.20 -5.24 23.13
CA LYS A 210 1.00 -4.23 24.17
C LYS A 210 1.75 -2.95 23.81
N PHE A 211 1.09 -1.82 24.05
CA PHE A 211 1.62 -0.48 23.83
C PHE A 211 1.35 0.42 25.03
N SER A 212 2.14 1.47 25.13
CA SER A 212 1.85 2.66 25.95
C SER A 212 1.78 3.87 25.04
N LEU A 213 0.85 4.76 25.28
CA LEU A 213 0.77 6.07 24.65
C LEU A 213 1.37 7.09 25.57
N GLU A 214 2.34 7.83 25.07
CA GLU A 214 2.96 8.95 25.78
C GLU A 214 2.68 10.25 25.03
N LYS A 215 2.50 11.31 25.79
CA LYS A 215 2.28 12.68 25.30
C LYS A 215 3.48 13.53 25.64
N TYR A 216 3.96 14.27 24.65
CA TYR A 216 5.01 15.25 24.86
C TYR A 216 4.42 16.64 25.14
N ASN A 217 4.97 17.29 26.14
CA ASN A 217 4.70 18.71 26.42
C ASN A 217 6.05 19.44 26.57
N ALA A 218 6.19 20.57 25.90
CA ALA A 218 7.44 21.31 25.86
C ALA A 218 7.95 21.75 27.27
N THR A 219 7.03 21.90 28.23
CA THR A 219 7.37 22.33 29.61
C THR A 219 7.65 21.11 30.52
N THR A 220 6.95 20.00 30.34
CA THR A 220 6.98 18.86 31.27
C THR A 220 7.59 17.60 30.69
N GLY A 221 7.99 17.60 29.40
CA GLY A 221 8.53 16.45 28.69
C GLY A 221 7.47 15.38 28.42
N TRP A 222 7.92 14.13 28.20
CA TRP A 222 7.07 12.98 27.96
C TRP A 222 6.32 12.55 29.21
N LYS A 223 5.03 12.32 29.10
CA LYS A 223 4.16 11.76 30.14
C LYS A 223 3.32 10.63 29.59
N SER A 224 3.15 9.58 30.38
CA SER A 224 2.26 8.47 30.05
C SER A 224 0.81 8.97 30.03
N GLU A 225 0.13 8.78 28.92
CA GLU A 225 -1.28 9.11 28.71
C GLU A 225 -2.18 7.88 28.87
N LYS A 226 -1.77 6.75 28.30
CA LYS A 226 -2.43 5.44 28.45
C LYS A 226 -1.40 4.32 28.49
N THR A 227 -1.65 3.33 29.32
CA THR A 227 -0.87 2.09 29.43
C THR A 227 -1.72 0.89 29.09
N ASP A 228 -1.09 -0.29 28.91
CA ASP A 228 -1.75 -1.55 28.67
C ASP A 228 -2.74 -1.55 27.47
N ILE A 229 -2.40 -0.79 26.44
CA ILE A 229 -3.13 -0.81 25.18
C ILE A 229 -2.79 -2.11 24.48
N VAL A 230 -3.81 -2.94 24.20
CA VAL A 230 -3.61 -4.27 23.62
C VAL A 230 -4.32 -4.37 22.27
N THR A 231 -3.61 -4.84 21.23
CA THR A 231 -4.25 -5.13 19.94
C THR A 231 -5.24 -6.30 20.04
N ASN A 232 -6.38 -6.15 19.36
CA ASN A 232 -7.41 -7.17 19.29
C ASN A 232 -7.01 -8.37 18.41
N THR A 233 -7.93 -9.29 18.16
CA THR A 233 -7.71 -10.47 17.31
C THR A 233 -7.35 -10.16 15.86
N SER A 234 -7.67 -8.96 15.38
CA SER A 234 -7.27 -8.44 14.06
C SER A 234 -5.96 -7.65 14.11
N GLY A 235 -5.22 -7.71 15.22
CA GLY A 235 -3.93 -7.03 15.36
C GLY A 235 -4.02 -5.51 15.44
N ASN A 236 -5.19 -4.94 15.68
CA ASN A 236 -5.38 -3.50 15.78
C ASN A 236 -6.01 -3.07 17.11
N VAL A 237 -5.86 -1.79 17.42
CA VAL A 237 -6.57 -1.11 18.49
C VAL A 237 -6.83 0.34 18.09
N THR A 238 -8.05 0.82 18.37
CA THR A 238 -8.42 2.21 18.15
C THR A 238 -8.58 2.93 19.47
N LEU A 239 -7.82 4.00 19.64
CA LEU A 239 -7.90 4.89 20.79
C LEU A 239 -8.76 6.09 20.40
N GLY A 240 -9.87 6.30 21.13
CA GLY A 240 -10.74 7.45 20.96
C GLY A 240 -10.47 8.55 21.98
N SER A 241 -11.05 9.70 21.75
CA SER A 241 -11.02 10.85 22.70
C SER A 241 -9.62 11.34 23.05
N LEU A 242 -8.70 11.30 22.07
CA LEU A 242 -7.40 11.95 22.20
C LEU A 242 -7.60 13.46 22.02
N ASP A 243 -6.98 14.26 22.86
CA ASP A 243 -7.05 15.73 22.77
C ASP A 243 -6.10 16.23 21.67
N VAL A 244 -6.63 16.65 20.51
CA VAL A 244 -5.84 17.14 19.38
C VAL A 244 -5.20 18.50 19.60
N ASN A 245 -5.63 19.26 20.59
CA ASN A 245 -5.04 20.58 20.85
C ASN A 245 -3.71 20.50 21.61
N THR A 246 -3.18 19.29 21.74
CA THR A 246 -2.00 19.02 22.56
C THR A 246 -0.92 18.24 21.84
N PHE A 247 -0.95 18.19 20.50
CA PHE A 247 0.12 17.64 19.65
C PHE A 247 0.90 18.74 18.98
#